data_78114201f00c160268d6f897b0dba67b
#
_entry.id   78114201f00c160268d6f897b0dba67b
#
_cell.length_a   1.000
_cell.length_b   1.000
_cell.length_c   1.000
_cell.angle_alpha   90.00
_cell.angle_beta   90.00
_cell.angle_gamma   90.00
#
_symmetry.space_group_name_H-M   'P 1'
#
loop_
_entity.id
_entity.type
_entity.pdbx_description
1 polymer ?
#
loop_
_entity_poly.entity_id
_entity_poly.type
_entity_poly.pdbx_seq_one_letter_code
_entity_poly.pdbx_strand_id
1 'polypeptide(L)'
;SLRDIDSEFSSTQGNHAILCVPNEGGNIFLECTSQTNPFGFTAGFTDDRKVLLVKPEGGEIVHTKIYGADDSVQKTTANIQMDATGSFTADVSIETTGFQYSIHEGIESKTERDQQLYYKDYWDNINNLTIDNIKIENNKDEVLYSENVKLSSVNYASKSGTRLIFQPNIFNKVTNIPPRYTSRK
;
A
#
# COMPACT_ATOMS: atom_id res chain seq x y z
N SER A 1 -12.04 -1.55 17.16
CA SER A 1 -11.71 -1.60 18.60
C SER A 1 -10.19 -1.65 18.75
N LEU A 2 -9.63 -0.92 19.73
CA LEU A 2 -8.20 -1.02 20.09
C LEU A 2 -7.88 -2.24 20.96
N ARG A 3 -8.89 -3.06 21.27
CA ARG A 3 -8.76 -4.25 22.12
C ARG A 3 -9.34 -5.45 21.40
N ASP A 4 -8.67 -6.58 21.52
CA ASP A 4 -9.18 -7.88 21.12
C ASP A 4 -10.35 -8.34 22.00
N ILE A 5 -11.09 -9.35 21.50
CA ILE A 5 -12.13 -10.01 22.27
C ILE A 5 -11.47 -10.75 23.47
N ASP A 6 -11.98 -10.46 24.67
CA ASP A 6 -11.68 -11.24 25.87
C ASP A 6 -12.60 -12.48 25.91
N SER A 7 -12.01 -13.65 25.71
CA SER A 7 -12.74 -14.93 25.67
C SER A 7 -13.32 -15.34 27.03
N GLU A 8 -12.79 -14.81 28.13
CA GLU A 8 -13.20 -15.13 29.49
C GLU A 8 -14.35 -14.25 29.98
N PHE A 9 -14.71 -13.21 29.22
CA PHE A 9 -15.74 -12.26 29.59
C PHE A 9 -16.84 -12.13 28.55
N SER A 10 -18.02 -12.71 28.87
CA SER A 10 -19.18 -12.64 27.97
C SER A 10 -19.82 -11.24 28.00
N SER A 11 -19.61 -10.46 26.94
CA SER A 11 -20.24 -9.14 26.74
C SER A 11 -20.25 -8.76 25.26
N THR A 12 -20.96 -7.69 24.92
CA THR A 12 -20.91 -7.12 23.57
C THR A 12 -19.57 -6.38 23.36
N GLN A 13 -18.59 -7.06 22.81
CA GLN A 13 -17.23 -6.53 22.62
C GLN A 13 -16.95 -6.13 21.17
N GLY A 14 -17.65 -6.74 20.21
CA GLY A 14 -17.50 -6.43 18.78
C GLY A 14 -18.25 -5.15 18.41
N ASN A 15 -17.67 -4.38 17.48
CA ASN A 15 -18.27 -3.16 16.91
C ASN A 15 -18.34 -3.20 15.39
N HIS A 16 -17.94 -4.30 14.77
CA HIS A 16 -17.93 -4.51 13.34
C HIS A 16 -18.24 -5.97 13.02
N ALA A 17 -18.90 -6.21 11.89
CA ALA A 17 -19.24 -7.53 11.41
C ALA A 17 -18.66 -7.75 10.00
N ILE A 18 -18.04 -8.89 9.80
CA ILE A 18 -17.53 -9.35 8.51
C ILE A 18 -18.12 -10.72 8.19
N LEU A 19 -18.11 -11.11 6.92
CA LEU A 19 -18.56 -12.42 6.50
C LEU A 19 -17.42 -13.43 6.60
N CYS A 20 -17.72 -14.62 7.07
CA CYS A 20 -16.81 -15.76 7.03
C CYS A 20 -17.35 -16.82 6.06
N VAL A 21 -16.53 -17.22 5.11
CA VAL A 21 -16.80 -18.34 4.20
C VAL A 21 -15.94 -19.52 4.64
N PRO A 22 -16.56 -20.60 5.17
CA PRO A 22 -15.81 -21.81 5.51
C PRO A 22 -15.16 -22.43 4.28
N ASN A 23 -13.90 -22.82 4.38
CA ASN A 23 -13.15 -23.47 3.32
C ASN A 23 -12.20 -24.53 3.91
N GLU A 24 -11.91 -25.61 3.15
CA GLU A 24 -11.03 -26.71 3.58
C GLU A 24 -9.60 -26.22 3.91
N GLY A 25 -9.13 -25.18 3.22
CA GLY A 25 -7.81 -24.55 3.46
C GLY A 25 -7.77 -23.52 4.59
N GLY A 26 -8.89 -23.32 5.30
CA GLY A 26 -9.05 -22.30 6.33
C GLY A 26 -10.16 -21.30 6.00
N ASN A 27 -10.66 -20.59 7.00
CA ASN A 27 -11.74 -19.62 6.82
C ASN A 27 -11.31 -18.44 5.95
N ILE A 28 -12.17 -18.06 5.00
CA ILE A 28 -12.00 -16.86 4.18
C ILE A 28 -12.88 -15.77 4.78
N PHE A 29 -12.27 -14.66 5.17
CA PHE A 29 -12.99 -13.51 5.72
C PHE A 29 -13.19 -12.44 4.63
N LEU A 30 -14.40 -11.89 4.57
CA LEU A 30 -14.77 -10.87 3.58
C LEU A 30 -15.22 -9.60 4.29
N GLU A 31 -14.56 -8.51 3.93
CA GLU A 31 -14.94 -7.16 4.38
C GLU A 31 -16.08 -6.65 3.48
N CYS A 32 -17.31 -6.74 3.99
CA CYS A 32 -18.52 -6.44 3.21
C CYS A 32 -18.86 -4.94 3.14
N THR A 33 -18.14 -4.08 3.86
CA THR A 33 -18.38 -2.63 3.82
C THR A 33 -17.59 -1.94 2.71
N SER A 34 -16.59 -2.61 2.14
CA SER A 34 -15.87 -2.16 0.95
C SER A 34 -16.48 -2.77 -0.32
N GLN A 35 -16.63 -1.94 -1.36
CA GLN A 35 -17.01 -2.39 -2.70
C GLN A 35 -15.80 -2.63 -3.62
N THR A 36 -14.62 -2.27 -3.18
CA THR A 36 -13.38 -2.28 -3.97
C THR A 36 -12.39 -3.32 -3.53
N ASN A 37 -12.42 -3.77 -2.27
CA ASN A 37 -11.49 -4.74 -1.75
C ASN A 37 -11.49 -6.06 -2.54
N PRO A 38 -10.32 -6.66 -2.76
CA PRO A 38 -10.21 -8.00 -3.32
C PRO A 38 -10.90 -9.05 -2.44
N PHE A 39 -11.33 -10.15 -3.06
CA PHE A 39 -11.93 -11.28 -2.34
C PHE A 39 -10.94 -11.87 -1.32
N GLY A 40 -11.37 -12.00 -0.06
CA GLY A 40 -10.52 -12.55 1.02
C GLY A 40 -9.44 -11.61 1.53
N PHE A 41 -9.37 -10.37 1.04
CA PHE A 41 -8.43 -9.38 1.53
C PHE A 41 -9.02 -8.57 2.68
N THR A 42 -8.41 -8.69 3.86
CA THR A 42 -8.86 -8.06 5.12
C THR A 42 -7.87 -7.05 5.68
N ALA A 43 -6.88 -6.61 4.88
CA ALA A 43 -5.93 -5.60 5.33
C ALA A 43 -6.65 -4.29 5.74
N GLY A 44 -6.14 -3.66 6.77
CA GLY A 44 -6.70 -2.45 7.33
C GLY A 44 -7.01 -2.62 8.82
N PHE A 45 -8.28 -2.68 9.20
CA PHE A 45 -8.65 -2.76 10.62
C PHE A 45 -9.27 -4.11 11.03
N THR A 46 -9.47 -5.04 10.10
CA THR A 46 -10.07 -6.36 10.34
C THR A 46 -9.07 -7.52 10.28
N ASP A 47 -7.82 -7.24 9.94
CA ASP A 47 -6.72 -8.19 10.02
C ASP A 47 -6.18 -8.32 11.46
N ASP A 48 -5.49 -9.42 11.74
CA ASP A 48 -4.85 -9.72 13.03
C ASP A 48 -5.78 -9.48 14.23
N ARG A 49 -7.03 -9.99 14.14
CA ARG A 49 -8.05 -9.82 15.19
C ARG A 49 -8.64 -11.14 15.64
N LYS A 50 -8.89 -11.25 16.94
CA LYS A 50 -9.80 -12.24 17.47
C LYS A 50 -11.23 -11.83 17.16
N VAL A 51 -11.98 -12.71 16.50
CA VAL A 51 -13.37 -12.50 16.11
C VAL A 51 -14.24 -13.63 16.61
N LEU A 52 -15.50 -13.31 16.90
CA LEU A 52 -16.50 -14.32 17.24
C LEU A 52 -17.13 -14.83 15.94
N LEU A 53 -16.78 -16.07 15.57
CA LEU A 53 -17.44 -16.78 14.49
C LEU A 53 -18.76 -17.36 14.97
N VAL A 54 -19.87 -16.89 14.40
CA VAL A 54 -21.22 -17.36 14.76
C VAL A 54 -21.59 -18.54 13.87
N LYS A 55 -21.87 -19.69 14.49
CA LYS A 55 -22.28 -20.94 13.81
C LYS A 55 -23.64 -21.39 14.33
N PRO A 56 -24.37 -22.28 13.61
CA PRO A 56 -25.66 -22.82 14.06
C PRO A 56 -25.58 -23.51 15.44
N GLU A 57 -24.45 -24.16 15.71
CA GLU A 57 -24.19 -24.89 16.96
C GLU A 57 -23.64 -24.03 18.10
N GLY A 58 -23.32 -22.77 17.85
CA GLY A 58 -22.77 -21.84 18.83
C GLY A 58 -21.69 -20.93 18.28
N GLY A 59 -21.00 -20.22 19.17
CA GLY A 59 -19.92 -19.29 18.85
C GLY A 59 -18.53 -19.89 19.06
N GLU A 60 -17.57 -19.50 18.24
CA GLU A 60 -16.16 -19.87 18.34
C GLU A 60 -15.29 -18.62 18.18
N ILE A 61 -14.28 -18.46 19.04
CA ILE A 61 -13.28 -17.41 18.87
C ILE A 61 -12.22 -17.92 17.88
N VAL A 62 -12.11 -17.23 16.75
CA VAL A 62 -11.11 -17.48 15.70
C VAL A 62 -10.27 -16.24 15.47
N HIS A 63 -9.16 -16.40 14.74
CA HIS A 63 -8.27 -15.28 14.39
C HIS A 63 -8.38 -14.99 12.89
N THR A 64 -8.49 -13.70 12.53
CA THR A 64 -8.40 -13.28 11.15
C THR A 64 -6.97 -13.37 10.63
N LYS A 65 -6.78 -13.26 9.31
CA LYS A 65 -5.46 -13.37 8.67
C LYS A 65 -4.49 -12.34 9.26
N ILE A 66 -3.26 -12.79 9.51
CA ILE A 66 -2.14 -11.92 9.90
C ILE A 66 -1.29 -11.67 8.65
N TYR A 67 -1.08 -10.41 8.30
CA TYR A 67 -0.18 -10.02 7.22
C TYR A 67 1.18 -9.68 7.80
N GLY A 68 2.19 -10.48 7.47
CA GLY A 68 3.57 -10.24 7.85
C GLY A 68 4.29 -9.23 6.94
N ALA A 69 5.55 -8.97 7.26
CA ALA A 69 6.39 -8.11 6.41
C ALA A 69 6.59 -8.68 5.00
N ASP A 70 6.65 -10.02 4.88
CA ASP A 70 6.81 -10.71 3.60
C ASP A 70 5.53 -10.69 2.74
N ASP A 71 4.36 -10.49 3.36
CA ASP A 71 3.08 -10.34 2.66
C ASP A 71 2.84 -8.91 2.17
N SER A 72 3.50 -7.92 2.80
CA SER A 72 3.21 -6.48 2.64
C SER A 72 4.41 -5.76 2.03
N VAL A 73 4.65 -6.02 0.76
CA VAL A 73 5.85 -5.57 0.04
C VAL A 73 5.52 -4.43 -0.92
N GLN A 74 6.38 -3.44 -0.97
CA GLN A 74 6.49 -2.50 -2.09
C GLN A 74 7.84 -2.71 -2.77
N LYS A 75 7.82 -3.00 -4.07
CA LYS A 75 9.00 -3.11 -4.91
C LYS A 75 8.99 -1.98 -5.94
N THR A 76 10.00 -1.13 -5.88
CA THR A 76 10.16 -0.03 -6.82
C THR A 76 11.40 -0.26 -7.69
N THR A 77 11.23 -0.20 -9.01
CA THR A 77 12.32 -0.27 -9.99
C THR A 77 12.28 0.96 -10.86
N ALA A 78 13.41 1.63 -11.07
CA ALA A 78 13.49 2.82 -11.90
C ALA A 78 14.67 2.74 -12.88
N ASN A 79 14.39 3.03 -14.16
CA ASN A 79 15.38 3.24 -15.18
C ASN A 79 15.48 4.74 -15.44
N ILE A 80 16.62 5.34 -15.10
CA ILE A 80 16.83 6.79 -15.17
C ILE A 80 17.91 7.10 -16.22
N GLN A 81 17.59 8.05 -17.09
CA GLN A 81 18.54 8.59 -18.07
C GLN A 81 18.73 10.08 -17.81
N MET A 82 19.94 10.47 -17.42
CA MET A 82 20.32 11.85 -17.13
C MET A 82 21.20 12.42 -18.24
N ASP A 83 20.91 13.63 -18.66
CA ASP A 83 21.70 14.34 -19.65
C ASP A 83 22.80 15.22 -19.02
N ALA A 84 23.64 15.84 -19.87
CA ALA A 84 24.72 16.71 -19.45
C ALA A 84 24.26 18.05 -18.84
N THR A 85 22.97 18.38 -18.95
CA THR A 85 22.38 19.58 -18.31
C THR A 85 21.92 19.28 -16.88
N GLY A 86 21.85 18.01 -16.49
CA GLY A 86 21.33 17.57 -15.21
C GLY A 86 19.81 17.37 -15.20
N SER A 87 19.19 17.35 -16.39
CA SER A 87 17.80 16.94 -16.55
C SER A 87 17.73 15.43 -16.74
N PHE A 88 16.62 14.80 -16.36
CA PHE A 88 16.46 13.35 -16.53
C PHE A 88 15.06 12.97 -17.02
N THR A 89 15.00 11.79 -17.62
CA THR A 89 13.76 11.02 -17.84
C THR A 89 13.85 9.72 -17.06
N ALA A 90 12.71 9.20 -16.60
CA ALA A 90 12.67 7.92 -15.91
C ALA A 90 11.41 7.12 -16.27
N ASP A 91 11.60 5.80 -16.32
CA ASP A 91 10.53 4.81 -16.31
C ASP A 91 10.55 4.13 -14.92
N VAL A 92 9.49 4.34 -14.13
CA VAL A 92 9.37 3.84 -12.76
C VAL A 92 8.27 2.80 -12.70
N SER A 93 8.59 1.61 -12.22
CA SER A 93 7.64 0.53 -11.94
C SER A 93 7.53 0.34 -10.43
N ILE A 94 6.30 0.32 -9.91
CA ILE A 94 5.97 0.04 -8.52
C ILE A 94 5.03 -1.16 -8.48
N GLU A 95 5.37 -2.17 -7.69
CA GLU A 95 4.54 -3.34 -7.42
C GLU A 95 4.28 -3.39 -5.91
N THR A 96 3.00 -3.52 -5.51
CA THR A 96 2.62 -3.53 -4.09
C THR A 96 1.68 -4.67 -3.77
N THR A 97 1.89 -5.28 -2.58
CA THR A 97 1.07 -6.37 -2.02
C THR A 97 0.69 -6.08 -0.58
N GLY A 98 -0.28 -6.79 -0.03
CA GLY A 98 -0.69 -6.70 1.36
C GLY A 98 -1.06 -5.28 1.78
N PHE A 99 -0.52 -4.79 2.89
CA PHE A 99 -0.78 -3.41 3.35
C PHE A 99 -0.33 -2.35 2.35
N GLN A 100 0.74 -2.61 1.60
CA GLN A 100 1.20 -1.68 0.57
C GLN A 100 0.20 -1.59 -0.59
N TYR A 101 -0.49 -2.70 -0.94
CA TYR A 101 -1.58 -2.70 -1.91
C TYR A 101 -2.69 -1.71 -1.51
N SER A 102 -3.15 -1.75 -0.24
CA SER A 102 -4.25 -0.88 0.20
C SER A 102 -3.89 0.61 0.29
N ILE A 103 -2.60 0.95 0.33
CA ILE A 103 -2.14 2.35 0.28
C ILE A 103 -2.28 2.93 -1.14
N HIS A 104 -2.08 2.08 -2.16
CA HIS A 104 -2.07 2.47 -3.57
C HIS A 104 -3.42 2.24 -4.26
N GLU A 105 -4.25 1.33 -3.72
CA GLU A 105 -5.57 1.01 -4.27
C GLU A 105 -6.43 2.26 -4.47
N GLY A 106 -7.11 2.32 -5.62
CA GLY A 106 -8.03 3.39 -5.96
C GLY A 106 -7.42 4.57 -6.73
N ILE A 107 -6.10 4.58 -6.96
CA ILE A 107 -5.47 5.60 -7.82
C ILE A 107 -5.99 5.48 -9.26
N GLU A 108 -6.23 4.24 -9.74
CA GLU A 108 -6.74 3.96 -11.09
C GLU A 108 -8.13 4.56 -11.35
N SER A 109 -8.91 4.78 -10.29
CA SER A 109 -10.26 5.36 -10.38
C SER A 109 -10.26 6.89 -10.45
N LYS A 110 -9.13 7.53 -10.20
CA LYS A 110 -8.98 8.99 -10.23
C LYS A 110 -8.91 9.51 -11.67
N THR A 111 -9.24 10.80 -11.86
CA THR A 111 -9.01 11.46 -13.14
C THR A 111 -7.50 11.50 -13.47
N GLU A 112 -7.15 11.57 -14.75
CA GLU A 112 -5.75 11.67 -15.18
C GLU A 112 -5.01 12.83 -14.48
N ARG A 113 -5.67 13.96 -14.32
CA ARG A 113 -5.15 15.12 -13.58
C ARG A 113 -4.86 14.80 -12.13
N ASP A 114 -5.78 14.10 -11.46
CA ASP A 114 -5.63 13.76 -10.04
C ASP A 114 -4.57 12.68 -9.84
N GLN A 115 -4.41 11.74 -10.80
CA GLN A 115 -3.31 10.79 -10.82
C GLN A 115 -1.96 11.51 -10.95
N GLN A 116 -1.85 12.49 -11.87
CA GLN A 116 -0.63 13.28 -12.03
C GLN A 116 -0.30 14.09 -10.75
N LEU A 117 -1.30 14.67 -10.10
CA LEU A 117 -1.12 15.37 -8.83
C LEU A 117 -0.67 14.42 -7.73
N TYR A 118 -1.28 13.23 -7.64
CA TYR A 118 -0.88 12.20 -6.69
C TYR A 118 0.61 11.85 -6.81
N TYR A 119 1.13 11.58 -8.01
CA TYR A 119 2.55 11.25 -8.18
C TYR A 119 3.48 12.44 -7.97
N LYS A 120 3.04 13.66 -8.22
CA LYS A 120 3.81 14.87 -7.88
C LYS A 120 3.94 15.06 -6.37
N ASP A 121 2.89 14.76 -5.61
CA ASP A 121 2.92 14.78 -4.15
C ASP A 121 3.71 13.59 -3.60
N TYR A 122 3.57 12.41 -4.21
CA TYR A 122 4.28 11.20 -3.80
C TYR A 122 5.80 11.33 -3.96
N TRP A 123 6.25 12.05 -4.97
CA TRP A 123 7.66 12.37 -5.23
C TRP A 123 7.95 13.86 -5.07
N ASP A 124 7.48 14.48 -4.00
CA ASP A 124 7.64 15.91 -3.68
C ASP A 124 9.11 16.36 -3.56
N ASN A 125 10.01 15.39 -3.38
CA ASN A 125 11.45 15.61 -3.33
C ASN A 125 12.10 15.81 -4.72
N ILE A 126 11.35 15.67 -5.81
CA ILE A 126 11.84 15.88 -7.17
C ILE A 126 11.38 17.24 -7.68
N ASN A 127 12.30 18.19 -7.78
CA ASN A 127 12.01 19.51 -8.32
C ASN A 127 11.66 19.45 -9.82
N ASN A 128 10.77 20.32 -10.26
CA ASN A 128 10.36 20.44 -11.67
C ASN A 128 9.88 19.13 -12.29
N LEU A 129 9.21 18.29 -11.48
CA LEU A 129 8.69 16.99 -11.89
C LEU A 129 7.53 17.15 -12.88
N THR A 130 7.63 16.49 -14.02
CA THR A 130 6.55 16.29 -14.99
C THR A 130 6.21 14.82 -15.06
N ILE A 131 4.93 14.48 -14.97
CA ILE A 131 4.42 13.13 -15.18
C ILE A 131 3.96 13.02 -16.63
N ASP A 132 4.63 12.18 -17.41
CA ASP A 132 4.44 12.09 -18.85
C ASP A 132 3.41 11.02 -19.22
N ASN A 133 3.39 9.89 -18.50
CA ASN A 133 2.44 8.79 -18.72
C ASN A 133 2.25 7.98 -17.44
N ILE A 134 1.05 7.47 -17.24
CA ILE A 134 0.70 6.59 -16.10
C ILE A 134 -0.03 5.38 -16.68
N LYS A 135 0.37 4.18 -16.27
CA LYS A 135 -0.34 2.94 -16.50
C LYS A 135 -0.48 2.22 -15.17
N ILE A 136 -1.70 1.85 -14.83
CA ILE A 136 -2.02 1.15 -13.58
C ILE A 136 -2.75 -0.14 -13.92
N GLU A 137 -2.38 -1.21 -13.23
CA GLU A 137 -3.02 -2.50 -13.29
C GLU A 137 -3.33 -2.97 -11.87
N ASN A 138 -4.59 -3.25 -11.61
CA ASN A 138 -5.08 -3.75 -10.33
C ASN A 138 -5.52 -5.21 -10.48
N ASN A 139 -4.63 -6.15 -10.13
CA ASN A 139 -4.94 -7.58 -10.11
C ASN A 139 -5.52 -7.96 -8.74
N LYS A 140 -6.84 -7.94 -8.64
CA LYS A 140 -7.57 -8.25 -7.40
C LYS A 140 -7.50 -9.72 -6.99
N ASP A 141 -7.29 -10.64 -7.93
CA ASP A 141 -7.18 -12.06 -7.64
C ASP A 141 -5.89 -12.40 -6.91
N GLU A 142 -4.81 -11.70 -7.26
CA GLU A 142 -3.49 -11.86 -6.64
C GLU A 142 -3.20 -10.83 -5.53
N VAL A 143 -4.11 -9.85 -5.32
CA VAL A 143 -3.91 -8.71 -4.43
C VAL A 143 -2.60 -7.98 -4.78
N LEU A 144 -2.38 -7.77 -6.08
CA LEU A 144 -1.20 -7.12 -6.63
C LEU A 144 -1.61 -5.84 -7.37
N TYR A 145 -1.02 -4.73 -6.97
CA TYR A 145 -1.20 -3.43 -7.63
C TYR A 145 0.10 -3.02 -8.32
N SER A 146 0.03 -2.78 -9.63
CA SER A 146 1.19 -2.47 -10.45
C SER A 146 1.02 -1.10 -11.10
N GLU A 147 2.02 -0.26 -10.97
CA GLU A 147 2.06 1.08 -11.50
C GLU A 147 3.30 1.25 -12.38
N ASN A 148 3.13 1.79 -13.58
CA ASN A 148 4.22 2.16 -14.46
C ASN A 148 4.09 3.65 -14.79
N VAL A 149 5.02 4.45 -14.31
CA VAL A 149 5.00 5.90 -14.45
C VAL A 149 6.21 6.35 -15.24
N LYS A 150 5.95 7.04 -16.38
CA LYS A 150 6.97 7.77 -17.11
C LYS A 150 6.98 9.21 -16.66
N LEU A 151 8.16 9.71 -16.38
CA LEU A 151 8.31 11.05 -15.84
C LEU A 151 9.62 11.69 -16.27
N SER A 152 9.68 13.00 -16.14
CA SER A 152 10.85 13.81 -16.43
C SER A 152 11.05 14.94 -15.43
N SER A 153 12.28 15.41 -15.30
CA SER A 153 12.61 16.57 -14.48
C SER A 153 13.72 17.39 -15.14
N VAL A 154 13.48 18.67 -15.28
CA VAL A 154 14.47 19.61 -15.82
C VAL A 154 15.32 20.20 -14.71
N ASN A 155 16.63 20.31 -14.94
CA ASN A 155 17.59 20.89 -14.00
C ASN A 155 17.53 20.21 -12.61
N TYR A 156 17.34 18.89 -12.55
CA TYR A 156 17.35 18.13 -11.29
C TYR A 156 18.72 18.14 -10.62
N ALA A 157 19.79 17.84 -11.37
CA ALA A 157 21.13 17.88 -10.84
C ALA A 157 21.69 19.30 -10.81
N SER A 158 22.41 19.63 -9.74
CA SER A 158 23.16 20.88 -9.63
C SER A 158 24.48 20.75 -10.36
N LYS A 159 24.83 21.77 -11.18
CA LYS A 159 26.11 21.80 -11.90
C LYS A 159 27.13 22.63 -11.16
N SER A 160 28.34 22.06 -10.97
CA SER A 160 29.48 22.73 -10.40
C SER A 160 30.72 22.50 -11.30
N GLY A 161 31.02 23.46 -12.15
CA GLY A 161 32.02 23.33 -13.20
C GLY A 161 31.68 22.21 -14.18
N THR A 162 32.52 21.19 -14.25
CA THR A 162 32.31 19.99 -15.07
C THR A 162 31.57 18.85 -14.36
N ARG A 163 31.15 19.04 -13.09
CA ARG A 163 30.53 18.01 -12.26
C ARG A 163 29.05 18.23 -12.18
N LEU A 164 28.28 17.12 -12.19
CA LEU A 164 26.87 17.07 -11.81
C LEU A 164 26.74 16.49 -10.40
N ILE A 165 25.98 17.15 -9.56
CA ILE A 165 25.71 16.73 -8.17
C ILE A 165 24.22 16.42 -8.08
N PHE A 166 23.87 15.19 -7.74
CA PHE A 166 22.48 14.73 -7.64
C PHE A 166 22.31 13.65 -6.57
N GLN A 167 21.09 13.45 -6.12
CA GLN A 167 20.72 12.37 -5.22
C GLN A 167 20.23 11.16 -6.04
N PRO A 168 20.86 9.98 -5.97
CA PRO A 168 20.50 8.86 -6.83
C PRO A 168 19.24 8.12 -6.39
N ASN A 169 18.97 8.01 -5.08
CA ASN A 169 17.77 7.33 -4.55
C ASN A 169 16.65 8.33 -4.32
N ILE A 170 15.82 8.55 -5.35
CA ILE A 170 14.77 9.57 -5.34
C ILE A 170 13.35 8.98 -5.30
N PHE A 171 13.17 7.72 -5.73
CA PHE A 171 11.85 7.11 -5.90
C PHE A 171 11.37 6.30 -4.69
N ASN A 172 12.23 6.02 -3.72
CA ASN A 172 11.90 5.23 -2.54
C ASN A 172 12.45 5.89 -1.27
N LYS A 173 12.13 7.17 -1.10
CA LYS A 173 12.57 7.96 0.04
C LYS A 173 11.54 7.89 1.16
N VAL A 174 11.89 7.25 2.27
CA VAL A 174 11.09 7.27 3.49
C VAL A 174 11.48 8.50 4.31
N THR A 175 10.60 9.48 4.38
CA THR A 175 10.79 10.73 5.15
C THR A 175 10.09 10.70 6.50
N ASN A 176 9.09 9.83 6.67
CA ASN A 176 8.33 9.71 7.90
C ASN A 176 9.11 8.84 8.90
N ILE A 177 9.59 9.47 9.98
CA ILE A 177 10.26 8.74 11.08
C ILE A 177 9.15 8.35 12.08
N PRO A 178 8.88 7.05 12.28
CA PRO A 178 7.88 6.63 13.23
C PRO A 178 8.27 7.07 14.65
N PRO A 179 7.30 7.36 15.52
CA PRO A 179 7.58 7.72 16.90
C PRO A 179 8.34 6.58 17.60
N ARG A 180 9.26 6.94 18.50
CA ARG A 180 9.94 5.94 19.33
C ARG A 180 8.91 5.30 20.27
N TYR A 181 8.65 4.02 20.08
CA TYR A 181 7.88 3.25 21.02
C TYR A 181 8.75 2.88 22.22
N THR A 182 8.28 3.14 23.43
CA THR A 182 8.96 2.76 24.69
C THR A 182 8.77 1.29 25.02
N SER A 183 7.77 0.64 24.42
CA SER A 183 7.57 -0.80 24.47
C SER A 183 6.94 -1.27 23.16
N ARG A 184 7.40 -2.37 22.60
CA ARG A 184 6.72 -3.13 21.56
C ARG A 184 6.06 -4.34 22.25
N LYS A 185 4.76 -4.47 22.08
CA LYS A 185 4.05 -5.71 22.40
C LYS A 185 4.27 -6.71 21.31
#